data_b45426ddbaf7e87a9971f10c1005cd1f
#
_entry.id   b45426ddbaf7e87a9971f10c1005cd1f
#
_cell.length_a   1.000
_cell.length_b   1.000
_cell.length_c   1.000
_cell.angle_alpha   90.00
_cell.angle_beta   90.00
_cell.angle_gamma   90.00
#
_symmetry.space_group_name_H-M   'P 1'
#
loop_
_entity.id
_entity.type
_entity.pdbx_description
1 polymer ?
#
loop_
_entity_poly.entity_id
_entity_poly.type
_entity_poly.pdbx_seq_one_letter_code
_entity_poly.pdbx_strand_id
1 'polypeptide(L)'
;MRVLIADDHRLIAEGIKRSLEEEGDIEVVAEAQTGSQVLPLIRRTSPDVVLLDLRMPGTDGLTSLEQIRRDHPSIKVVILSASSDQAVIQAALAKGASAYVLKSVNPVDLASTLRQVMEGSVCHAVGLPQHGSGSAAAELGLTSREVSILNALARGLSNQAIGKELFVAEQTVKFHLTNIYRKLDAANRTEAVRLAYQRGIIDNPIYES
;
A
#
# COMPACT_ATOMS: atom_id res chain seq x y z
N MET A 1 -8.26 13.38 8.95
CA MET A 1 -8.03 11.97 9.36
C MET A 1 -6.92 11.95 10.40
N ARG A 2 -7.16 11.31 11.55
CA ARG A 2 -6.22 11.28 12.70
C ARG A 2 -5.42 9.97 12.69
N VAL A 3 -4.11 10.04 12.65
CA VAL A 3 -3.22 8.89 12.49
C VAL A 3 -2.29 8.78 13.72
N LEU A 4 -2.18 7.56 14.26
CA LEU A 4 -1.13 7.19 15.22
C LEU A 4 -0.08 6.39 14.48
N ILE A 5 1.20 6.77 14.62
CA ILE A 5 2.35 6.04 14.07
C ILE A 5 3.01 5.23 15.19
N ALA A 6 3.15 3.93 14.98
CA ALA A 6 3.85 3.01 15.89
C ALA A 6 5.02 2.37 15.14
N ASP A 7 6.22 2.88 15.36
CA ASP A 7 7.47 2.46 14.73
C ASP A 7 8.65 2.78 15.65
N ASP A 8 9.55 1.84 15.88
CA ASP A 8 10.76 2.05 16.70
C ASP A 8 11.88 2.77 15.93
N HIS A 9 11.74 2.88 14.59
CA HIS A 9 12.69 3.59 13.73
C HIS A 9 12.31 5.07 13.61
N ARG A 10 12.81 5.91 14.52
CA ARG A 10 12.47 7.34 14.62
C ARG A 10 12.58 8.10 13.29
N LEU A 11 13.63 7.87 12.49
CA LEU A 11 13.80 8.55 11.20
C LEU A 11 12.71 8.19 10.19
N ILE A 12 12.25 6.93 10.21
CA ILE A 12 11.15 6.48 9.34
C ILE A 12 9.84 7.11 9.80
N ALA A 13 9.55 7.06 11.11
CA ALA A 13 8.35 7.66 11.68
C ALA A 13 8.28 9.17 11.39
N GLU A 14 9.38 9.90 11.56
CA GLU A 14 9.48 11.34 11.29
C GLU A 14 9.28 11.67 9.80
N GLY A 15 9.87 10.87 8.91
CA GLY A 15 9.68 11.00 7.46
C GLY A 15 8.24 10.76 7.03
N ILE A 16 7.59 9.71 7.55
CA ILE A 16 6.18 9.41 7.30
C ILE A 16 5.28 10.54 7.84
N LYS A 17 5.50 10.96 9.07
CA LYS A 17 4.75 12.05 9.70
C LYS A 17 4.76 13.29 8.83
N ARG A 18 5.95 13.77 8.46
CA ARG A 18 6.11 14.97 7.65
C ARG A 18 5.35 14.85 6.33
N SER A 19 5.51 13.71 5.64
CA SER A 19 4.84 13.50 4.36
C SER A 19 3.31 13.43 4.49
N LEU A 20 2.78 12.81 5.55
CA LEU A 20 1.34 12.76 5.79
C LEU A 20 0.76 14.13 6.16
N GLU A 21 1.47 14.93 6.97
CA GLU A 21 1.03 16.27 7.37
C GLU A 21 1.08 17.27 6.20
N GLU A 22 1.99 17.10 5.22
CA GLU A 22 2.03 17.91 3.99
C GLU A 22 0.77 17.75 3.13
N GLU A 23 0.01 16.67 3.27
CA GLU A 23 -1.27 16.45 2.56
C GLU A 23 -2.42 17.34 3.05
N GLY A 24 -2.32 17.91 4.25
CA GLY A 24 -3.23 18.91 4.82
C GLY A 24 -4.55 18.35 5.40
N ASP A 25 -4.96 17.14 5.05
CA ASP A 25 -6.16 16.45 5.56
C ASP A 25 -5.82 15.33 6.55
N ILE A 26 -4.54 15.08 6.82
CA ILE A 26 -4.03 14.04 7.72
C ILE A 26 -3.27 14.70 8.88
N GLU A 27 -3.64 14.33 10.11
CA GLU A 27 -3.01 14.79 11.34
C GLU A 27 -2.37 13.60 12.06
N VAL A 28 -1.07 13.67 12.37
CA VAL A 28 -0.40 12.66 13.19
C VAL A 28 -0.57 13.04 14.67
N VAL A 29 -1.47 12.34 15.34
CA VAL A 29 -1.90 12.67 16.73
C VAL A 29 -1.03 12.06 17.81
N ALA A 30 -0.24 11.03 17.49
CA ALA A 30 0.70 10.41 18.41
C ALA A 30 1.74 9.54 17.69
N GLU A 31 2.87 9.33 18.36
CA GLU A 31 3.93 8.42 17.95
C GLU A 31 4.26 7.45 19.09
N ALA A 32 4.31 6.15 18.81
CA ALA A 32 4.71 5.09 19.72
C ALA A 32 6.03 4.48 19.22
N GLN A 33 6.99 4.26 20.11
CA GLN A 33 8.26 3.62 19.80
C GLN A 33 8.32 2.17 20.31
N THR A 34 7.31 1.74 21.04
CA THR A 34 7.20 0.37 21.56
C THR A 34 5.76 -0.11 21.49
N GLY A 35 5.55 -1.42 21.34
CA GLY A 35 4.21 -2.00 21.32
C GLY A 35 3.40 -1.69 22.57
N SER A 36 4.01 -1.59 23.74
CA SER A 36 3.35 -1.28 25.02
C SER A 36 2.75 0.14 25.06
N GLN A 37 3.26 1.08 24.27
CA GLN A 37 2.77 2.45 24.21
C GLN A 37 1.50 2.59 23.35
N VAL A 38 1.23 1.65 22.44
CA VAL A 38 0.19 1.79 21.42
C VAL A 38 -1.20 1.93 22.04
N LEU A 39 -1.63 0.97 22.87
CA LEU A 39 -2.96 1.01 23.47
C LEU A 39 -3.19 2.22 24.40
N PRO A 40 -2.25 2.62 25.28
CA PRO A 40 -2.37 3.87 26.05
C PRO A 40 -2.53 5.11 25.16
N LEU A 41 -1.79 5.20 24.06
CA LEU A 41 -1.89 6.31 23.12
C LEU A 41 -3.23 6.32 22.37
N ILE A 42 -3.71 5.16 21.91
CA ILE A 42 -5.04 5.03 21.30
C ILE A 42 -6.12 5.60 22.22
N ARG A 43 -6.13 5.20 23.50
CA ARG A 43 -7.12 5.67 24.48
C ARG A 43 -7.07 7.18 24.70
N ARG A 44 -5.89 7.76 24.65
CA ARG A 44 -5.66 9.19 24.89
C ARG A 44 -6.00 10.04 23.66
N THR A 45 -5.70 9.56 22.45
CA THR A 45 -5.78 10.38 21.24
C THR A 45 -6.92 10.01 20.31
N SER A 46 -7.57 8.85 20.51
CA SER A 46 -8.68 8.37 19.67
C SER A 46 -8.40 8.55 18.17
N PRO A 47 -7.38 7.87 17.61
CA PRO A 47 -7.04 7.95 16.19
C PRO A 47 -8.08 7.22 15.33
N ASP A 48 -8.21 7.63 14.07
CA ASP A 48 -8.99 6.91 13.06
C ASP A 48 -8.21 5.70 12.52
N VAL A 49 -6.89 5.87 12.39
CA VAL A 49 -5.97 4.88 11.83
C VAL A 49 -4.74 4.72 12.71
N VAL A 50 -4.27 3.49 12.85
CA VAL A 50 -2.96 3.16 13.43
C VAL A 50 -2.07 2.60 12.33
N LEU A 51 -0.95 3.27 12.07
CA LEU A 51 0.17 2.69 11.31
C LEU A 51 1.02 1.89 12.29
N LEU A 52 1.12 0.58 12.10
CA LEU A 52 1.72 -0.34 13.07
C LEU A 52 2.87 -1.10 12.44
N ASP A 53 4.09 -0.89 12.95
CA ASP A 53 5.22 -1.79 12.65
C ASP A 53 5.03 -3.12 13.39
N LEU A 54 5.33 -4.22 12.70
CA LEU A 54 5.33 -5.55 13.31
C LEU A 54 6.55 -5.81 14.20
N ARG A 55 7.67 -5.10 13.95
CA ARG A 55 8.94 -5.32 14.66
C ARG A 55 9.24 -4.16 15.57
N MET A 56 8.60 -4.13 16.72
CA MET A 56 8.90 -3.15 17.77
C MET A 56 9.29 -3.84 19.08
N PRO A 57 10.15 -3.21 19.91
CA PRO A 57 10.42 -3.69 21.25
C PRO A 57 9.16 -3.77 22.12
N GLY A 58 9.13 -4.75 23.01
CA GLY A 58 8.07 -4.93 24.00
C GLY A 58 7.01 -5.93 23.55
N THR A 59 5.94 -5.49 22.91
CA THR A 59 4.85 -6.38 22.45
C THR A 59 5.01 -6.67 20.97
N ASP A 60 4.87 -7.93 20.57
CA ASP A 60 4.82 -8.31 19.16
C ASP A 60 3.70 -7.58 18.42
N GLY A 61 4.00 -7.09 17.22
CA GLY A 61 3.07 -6.27 16.43
C GLY A 61 1.77 -7.00 16.07
N LEU A 62 1.82 -8.31 15.80
CA LEU A 62 0.61 -9.09 15.53
C LEU A 62 -0.27 -9.22 16.80
N THR A 63 0.34 -9.34 17.97
CA THR A 63 -0.37 -9.31 19.26
C THR A 63 -1.00 -7.94 19.50
N SER A 64 -0.28 -6.87 19.20
CA SER A 64 -0.81 -5.50 19.28
C SER A 64 -2.00 -5.30 18.34
N LEU A 65 -1.92 -5.80 17.11
CA LEU A 65 -3.01 -5.77 16.14
C LEU A 65 -4.27 -6.47 16.69
N GLU A 66 -4.15 -7.69 17.23
CA GLU A 66 -5.27 -8.43 17.80
C GLU A 66 -5.92 -7.68 18.97
N GLN A 67 -5.10 -7.10 19.83
CA GLN A 67 -5.60 -6.28 20.97
C GLN A 67 -6.36 -5.04 20.49
N ILE A 68 -5.81 -4.30 19.50
CA ILE A 68 -6.48 -3.13 18.92
C ILE A 68 -7.81 -3.55 18.28
N ARG A 69 -7.84 -4.62 17.49
CA ARG A 69 -9.06 -5.10 16.82
C ARG A 69 -10.14 -5.54 17.81
N ARG A 70 -9.74 -6.17 18.93
CA ARG A 70 -10.67 -6.60 19.97
C ARG A 70 -11.23 -5.41 20.79
N ASP A 71 -10.34 -4.50 21.22
CA ASP A 71 -10.70 -3.44 22.18
C ASP A 71 -11.18 -2.16 21.48
N HIS A 72 -10.80 -1.94 20.22
CA HIS A 72 -11.10 -0.76 19.41
C HIS A 72 -11.48 -1.12 17.97
N PRO A 73 -12.60 -1.83 17.73
CA PRO A 73 -12.96 -2.40 16.41
C PRO A 73 -13.19 -1.35 15.31
N SER A 74 -13.49 -0.10 15.68
CA SER A 74 -13.69 1.01 14.74
C SER A 74 -12.38 1.54 14.16
N ILE A 75 -11.27 1.40 14.88
CA ILE A 75 -9.96 1.88 14.44
C ILE A 75 -9.44 1.01 13.30
N LYS A 76 -9.00 1.64 12.23
CA LYS A 76 -8.34 0.93 11.13
C LYS A 76 -6.87 0.68 11.49
N VAL A 77 -6.37 -0.51 11.22
CA VAL A 77 -4.96 -0.84 11.46
C VAL A 77 -4.28 -1.14 10.14
N VAL A 78 -3.30 -0.34 9.79
CA VAL A 78 -2.44 -0.51 8.61
C VAL A 78 -1.08 -0.96 9.08
N ILE A 79 -0.65 -2.13 8.64
CA ILE A 79 0.68 -2.65 8.96
C ILE A 79 1.72 -1.95 8.10
N LEU A 80 2.80 -1.47 8.74
CA LEU A 80 4.03 -1.03 8.09
C LEU A 80 5.13 -2.04 8.38
N SER A 81 5.74 -2.64 7.37
CA SER A 81 6.78 -3.65 7.59
C SER A 81 7.86 -3.62 6.51
N ALA A 82 9.09 -3.98 6.87
CA ALA A 82 10.16 -4.23 5.91
C ALA A 82 10.06 -5.64 5.29
N SER A 83 9.20 -6.52 5.82
CA SER A 83 9.06 -7.90 5.35
C SER A 83 8.06 -8.02 4.21
N SER A 84 8.48 -8.66 3.10
CA SER A 84 7.62 -9.06 1.99
C SER A 84 7.18 -10.54 2.07
N ASP A 85 7.38 -11.19 3.22
CA ASP A 85 7.02 -12.59 3.43
C ASP A 85 5.49 -12.77 3.38
N GLN A 86 5.02 -13.58 2.45
CA GLN A 86 3.61 -13.86 2.23
C GLN A 86 2.92 -14.47 3.48
N ALA A 87 3.63 -15.29 4.26
CA ALA A 87 3.07 -15.87 5.48
C ALA A 87 2.78 -14.79 6.53
N VAL A 88 3.69 -13.80 6.67
CA VAL A 88 3.51 -12.66 7.58
C VAL A 88 2.37 -11.77 7.13
N ILE A 89 2.28 -11.50 5.82
CA ILE A 89 1.21 -10.69 5.23
C ILE A 89 -0.15 -11.34 5.48
N GLN A 90 -0.29 -12.64 5.13
CA GLN A 90 -1.53 -13.38 5.32
C GLN A 90 -1.92 -13.46 6.81
N ALA A 91 -0.96 -13.68 7.70
CA ALA A 91 -1.21 -13.68 9.14
C ALA A 91 -1.75 -12.32 9.63
N ALA A 92 -1.17 -11.20 9.18
CA ALA A 92 -1.63 -9.86 9.55
C ALA A 92 -3.06 -9.58 9.03
N LEU A 93 -3.34 -9.91 7.77
CA LEU A 93 -4.67 -9.72 7.18
C LEU A 93 -5.72 -10.62 7.85
N ALA A 94 -5.40 -11.89 8.13
CA ALA A 94 -6.29 -12.81 8.85
C ALA A 94 -6.61 -12.34 10.27
N LYS A 95 -5.69 -11.62 10.93
CA LYS A 95 -5.88 -10.99 12.26
C LYS A 95 -6.62 -9.65 12.21
N GLY A 96 -7.08 -9.22 11.02
CA GLY A 96 -7.92 -8.06 10.82
C GLY A 96 -7.16 -6.75 10.52
N ALA A 97 -5.94 -6.81 10.02
CA ALA A 97 -5.31 -5.64 9.44
C ALA A 97 -6.15 -5.12 8.26
N SER A 98 -6.33 -3.81 8.18
CA SER A 98 -7.06 -3.15 7.10
C SER A 98 -6.23 -3.05 5.83
N ALA A 99 -4.90 -2.99 5.98
CA ALA A 99 -3.93 -3.06 4.88
C ALA A 99 -2.56 -3.50 5.40
N TYR A 100 -1.72 -3.96 4.48
CA TYR A 100 -0.30 -4.24 4.73
C TYR A 100 0.53 -3.43 3.74
N VAL A 101 1.46 -2.62 4.23
CA VAL A 101 2.28 -1.71 3.43
C VAL A 101 3.74 -1.98 3.71
N LEU A 102 4.56 -2.11 2.68
CA LEU A 102 6.00 -2.20 2.84
C LEU A 102 6.58 -0.82 3.17
N LYS A 103 7.55 -0.76 4.11
CA LYS A 103 8.28 0.47 4.47
C LYS A 103 9.05 1.10 3.31
N SER A 104 9.25 0.37 2.21
CA SER A 104 9.84 0.88 0.95
C SER A 104 8.85 1.64 0.07
N VAL A 105 7.56 1.69 0.43
CA VAL A 105 6.56 2.44 -0.33
C VAL A 105 6.87 3.94 -0.28
N ASN A 106 6.55 4.64 -1.37
CA ASN A 106 6.65 6.10 -1.37
C ASN A 106 5.63 6.68 -0.38
N PRO A 107 6.00 7.62 0.50
CA PRO A 107 5.09 8.24 1.45
C PRO A 107 3.80 8.84 0.84
N VAL A 108 3.85 9.34 -0.38
CA VAL A 108 2.67 9.84 -1.12
C VAL A 108 1.66 8.71 -1.40
N ASP A 109 2.15 7.51 -1.73
CA ASP A 109 1.31 6.34 -1.93
C ASP A 109 0.69 5.84 -0.61
N LEU A 110 1.38 6.06 0.51
CA LEU A 110 0.87 5.75 1.84
C LEU A 110 -0.36 6.61 2.17
N ALA A 111 -0.33 7.91 1.94
CA ALA A 111 -1.47 8.80 2.17
C ALA A 111 -2.71 8.36 1.37
N SER A 112 -2.52 8.00 0.10
CA SER A 112 -3.60 7.48 -0.75
C SER A 112 -4.15 6.14 -0.22
N THR A 113 -3.29 5.26 0.28
CA THR A 113 -3.67 3.98 0.89
C THR A 113 -4.51 4.20 2.16
N LEU A 114 -4.13 5.16 3.01
CA LEU A 114 -4.89 5.48 4.22
C LEU A 114 -6.30 5.97 3.90
N ARG A 115 -6.48 6.82 2.88
CA ARG A 115 -7.79 7.27 2.42
C ARG A 115 -8.66 6.10 1.94
N GLN A 116 -8.10 5.19 1.14
CA GLN A 116 -8.79 3.98 0.68
C GLN A 116 -9.23 3.08 1.84
N VAL A 117 -8.38 2.91 2.85
CA VAL A 117 -8.70 2.14 4.06
C VAL A 117 -9.88 2.78 4.83
N MET A 118 -9.93 4.11 4.91
CA MET A 118 -11.04 4.82 5.55
C MET A 118 -12.36 4.68 4.79
N GLU A 119 -12.32 4.61 3.47
CA GLU A 119 -13.48 4.36 2.60
C GLU A 119 -13.98 2.90 2.67
N GLY A 120 -13.33 2.05 3.47
CA GLY A 120 -13.72 0.64 3.64
C GLY A 120 -13.16 -0.31 2.58
N SER A 121 -12.27 0.18 1.72
CA SER A 121 -11.54 -0.67 0.78
C SER A 121 -10.48 -1.47 1.53
N VAL A 122 -10.56 -2.80 1.46
CA VAL A 122 -9.51 -3.67 2.01
C VAL A 122 -8.33 -3.61 1.04
N CYS A 123 -7.28 -2.92 1.42
CA CYS A 123 -6.05 -2.89 0.64
C CYS A 123 -5.25 -4.16 0.93
N HIS A 124 -5.10 -5.02 -0.07
CA HIS A 124 -4.07 -6.05 -0.04
C HIS A 124 -2.68 -5.40 0.03
N ALA A 125 -1.63 -6.18 0.27
CA ALA A 125 -0.27 -5.68 0.48
C ALA A 125 0.18 -4.69 -0.62
N VAL A 126 0.47 -3.45 -0.21
CA VAL A 126 0.98 -2.37 -1.07
C VAL A 126 2.50 -2.36 -0.98
N GLY A 127 3.17 -2.25 -2.14
CA GLY A 127 4.64 -2.22 -2.21
C GLY A 127 5.30 -3.59 -2.37
N LEU A 128 4.54 -4.69 -2.44
CA LEU A 128 5.12 -5.99 -2.78
C LEU A 128 5.59 -5.99 -4.24
N PRO A 129 6.81 -6.44 -4.52
CA PRO A 129 7.14 -6.89 -5.86
C PRO A 129 6.20 -8.06 -6.18
N GLN A 130 5.33 -7.91 -7.16
CA GLN A 130 4.59 -9.05 -7.69
C GLN A 130 5.64 -10.02 -8.25
N HIS A 131 5.62 -11.26 -7.81
CA HIS A 131 6.51 -12.30 -8.32
C HIS A 131 6.31 -12.39 -9.83
N GLY A 132 7.34 -11.99 -10.59
CA GLY A 132 7.38 -12.04 -12.04
C GLY A 132 7.91 -10.81 -12.76
N SER A 133 7.92 -9.61 -12.13
CA SER A 133 8.27 -8.37 -12.85
C SER A 133 9.40 -7.54 -12.21
N GLY A 134 10.31 -8.17 -11.47
CA GLY A 134 11.21 -7.45 -10.53
C GLY A 134 12.29 -6.56 -11.15
N SER A 135 12.86 -6.88 -12.31
CA SER A 135 14.00 -6.14 -12.87
C SER A 135 13.57 -5.09 -13.91
N ALA A 136 12.83 -5.49 -14.91
CA ALA A 136 12.50 -4.63 -16.06
C ALA A 136 11.55 -3.46 -15.71
N ALA A 137 10.61 -3.67 -14.80
CA ALA A 137 9.71 -2.60 -14.35
C ALA A 137 10.46 -1.51 -13.58
N ALA A 138 11.39 -1.92 -12.70
CA ALA A 138 12.19 -0.99 -11.91
C ALA A 138 13.18 -0.20 -12.77
N GLU A 139 13.81 -0.83 -13.78
CA GLU A 139 14.71 -0.18 -14.73
C GLU A 139 14.02 0.91 -15.55
N LEU A 140 12.74 0.72 -15.85
CA LEU A 140 11.89 1.69 -16.55
C LEU A 140 11.22 2.71 -15.63
N GLY A 141 11.47 2.63 -14.31
CA GLY A 141 10.88 3.50 -13.31
C GLY A 141 9.35 3.36 -13.19
N LEU A 142 8.80 2.19 -13.54
CA LEU A 142 7.38 1.90 -13.35
C LEU A 142 7.08 1.69 -11.87
N THR A 143 6.06 2.38 -11.38
CA THR A 143 5.56 2.18 -10.02
C THR A 143 4.73 0.89 -9.94
N SER A 144 4.56 0.33 -8.73
CA SER A 144 3.70 -0.83 -8.50
C SER A 144 2.27 -0.60 -9.00
N ARG A 145 1.78 0.64 -8.89
CA ARG A 145 0.45 1.05 -9.39
C ARG A 145 0.37 0.99 -10.90
N GLU A 146 1.40 1.43 -11.60
CA GLU A 146 1.47 1.38 -13.06
C GLU A 146 1.57 -0.07 -13.56
N VAL A 147 2.28 -0.93 -12.84
CA VAL A 147 2.31 -2.38 -13.13
C VAL A 147 0.94 -3.02 -12.91
N SER A 148 0.22 -2.67 -11.83
CA SER A 148 -1.16 -3.15 -11.60
C SER A 148 -2.12 -2.72 -12.73
N ILE A 149 -1.98 -1.49 -13.23
CA ILE A 149 -2.75 -0.98 -14.36
C ILE A 149 -2.38 -1.74 -15.64
N LEU A 150 -1.09 -2.02 -15.89
CA LEU A 150 -0.64 -2.82 -17.05
C LEU A 150 -1.23 -4.24 -17.02
N ASN A 151 -1.25 -4.89 -15.86
CA ASN A 151 -1.89 -6.21 -15.71
C ASN A 151 -3.40 -6.15 -16.02
N ALA A 152 -4.09 -5.13 -15.53
CA ALA A 152 -5.50 -4.92 -15.84
C ALA A 152 -5.75 -4.62 -17.33
N LEU A 153 -4.86 -3.85 -17.98
CA LEU A 153 -4.86 -3.61 -19.42
C LEU A 153 -4.69 -4.91 -20.21
N ALA A 154 -3.79 -5.78 -19.78
CA ALA A 154 -3.51 -7.06 -20.43
C ALA A 154 -4.72 -8.00 -20.40
N ARG A 155 -5.53 -7.93 -19.34
CA ARG A 155 -6.83 -8.61 -19.23
C ARG A 155 -7.94 -7.97 -20.06
N GLY A 156 -7.65 -6.90 -20.79
CA GLY A 156 -8.63 -6.23 -21.67
C GLY A 156 -9.59 -5.29 -20.98
N LEU A 157 -9.40 -4.95 -19.69
CA LEU A 157 -10.33 -4.10 -18.93
C LEU A 157 -10.36 -2.66 -19.46
N SER A 158 -11.52 -2.05 -19.57
CA SER A 158 -11.66 -0.62 -19.89
C SER A 158 -11.12 0.27 -18.75
N ASN A 159 -10.81 1.54 -19.03
CA ASN A 159 -10.33 2.48 -18.00
C ASN A 159 -11.33 2.61 -16.85
N GLN A 160 -12.61 2.59 -17.13
CA GLN A 160 -13.65 2.60 -16.11
C GLN A 160 -13.63 1.31 -15.26
N ALA A 161 -13.46 0.14 -15.89
CA ALA A 161 -13.35 -1.14 -15.18
C ALA A 161 -12.08 -1.21 -14.33
N ILE A 162 -10.95 -0.73 -14.86
CA ILE A 162 -9.68 -0.59 -14.11
C ILE A 162 -9.88 0.34 -12.93
N GLY A 163 -10.54 1.49 -13.12
CA GLY A 163 -10.85 2.43 -12.05
C GLY A 163 -11.69 1.78 -10.93
N LYS A 164 -12.70 1.00 -11.29
CA LYS A 164 -13.52 0.24 -10.31
C LYS A 164 -12.70 -0.81 -9.59
N GLU A 165 -11.90 -1.62 -10.31
CA GLU A 165 -11.09 -2.69 -9.72
C GLU A 165 -10.00 -2.14 -8.80
N LEU A 166 -9.38 -1.03 -9.19
CA LEU A 166 -8.29 -0.41 -8.45
C LEU A 166 -8.75 0.71 -7.51
N PHE A 167 -10.07 0.93 -7.38
CA PHE A 167 -10.68 1.94 -6.50
C PHE A 167 -10.17 3.36 -6.74
N VAL A 168 -10.07 3.77 -8.02
CA VAL A 168 -9.70 5.13 -8.42
C VAL A 168 -10.64 5.65 -9.50
N ALA A 169 -10.71 6.98 -9.63
CA ALA A 169 -11.46 7.61 -10.72
C ALA A 169 -10.88 7.22 -12.09
N GLU A 170 -11.72 7.10 -13.11
CA GLU A 170 -11.29 6.84 -14.49
C GLU A 170 -10.25 7.86 -14.97
N GLN A 171 -10.37 9.10 -14.55
CA GLN A 171 -9.42 10.15 -14.88
C GLN A 171 -8.02 9.88 -14.30
N THR A 172 -7.95 9.31 -13.10
CA THR A 172 -6.68 8.88 -12.47
C THR A 172 -6.04 7.74 -13.26
N VAL A 173 -6.85 6.78 -13.75
CA VAL A 173 -6.35 5.72 -14.64
C VAL A 173 -5.76 6.31 -15.91
N LYS A 174 -6.43 7.27 -16.56
CA LYS A 174 -5.94 7.97 -17.77
C LYS A 174 -4.60 8.68 -17.50
N PHE A 175 -4.46 9.32 -16.34
CA PHE A 175 -3.20 9.95 -15.94
C PHE A 175 -2.06 8.92 -15.81
N HIS A 176 -2.29 7.80 -15.13
CA HIS A 176 -1.30 6.73 -15.03
C HIS A 176 -0.95 6.13 -16.40
N LEU A 177 -1.93 5.95 -17.29
CA LEU A 177 -1.70 5.43 -18.65
C LEU A 177 -0.77 6.34 -19.44
N THR A 178 -0.93 7.66 -19.35
CA THR A 178 -0.02 8.62 -19.98
C THR A 178 1.41 8.44 -19.50
N ASN A 179 1.61 8.24 -18.19
CA ASN A 179 2.93 8.00 -17.62
C ASN A 179 3.50 6.64 -18.03
N ILE A 180 2.68 5.59 -18.05
CA ILE A 180 3.06 4.24 -18.51
C ILE A 180 3.52 4.28 -19.98
N TYR A 181 2.75 4.91 -20.86
CA TYR A 181 3.10 4.99 -22.27
C TYR A 181 4.43 5.71 -22.48
N ARG A 182 4.66 6.81 -21.77
CA ARG A 182 5.93 7.54 -21.79
C ARG A 182 7.11 6.68 -21.29
N LYS A 183 6.94 5.94 -20.19
CA LYS A 183 8.00 5.10 -19.58
C LYS A 183 8.32 3.88 -20.43
N LEU A 184 7.32 3.31 -21.09
CA LEU A 184 7.48 2.17 -21.99
C LEU A 184 7.90 2.57 -23.41
N ASP A 185 7.84 3.86 -23.75
CA ASP A 185 7.96 4.37 -25.12
C ASP A 185 6.91 3.74 -26.05
N ALA A 186 5.66 3.68 -25.58
CA ALA A 186 4.54 3.09 -26.29
C ALA A 186 3.62 4.18 -26.86
N ALA A 187 3.23 4.04 -28.13
CA ALA A 187 2.33 4.99 -28.80
C ALA A 187 0.85 4.79 -28.43
N ASN A 188 0.48 3.61 -27.98
CA ASN A 188 -0.91 3.26 -27.68
C ASN A 188 -1.03 2.11 -26.68
N ARG A 189 -2.29 1.82 -26.26
CA ARG A 189 -2.64 0.77 -25.31
C ARG A 189 -2.10 -0.62 -25.70
N THR A 190 -2.33 -1.03 -26.94
CA THR A 190 -1.94 -2.35 -27.44
C THR A 190 -0.43 -2.52 -27.44
N GLU A 191 0.28 -1.47 -27.82
CA GLU A 191 1.74 -1.45 -27.82
C GLU A 191 2.30 -1.49 -26.40
N ALA A 192 1.68 -0.77 -25.46
CA ALA A 192 2.09 -0.79 -24.05
C ALA A 192 2.00 -2.21 -23.47
N VAL A 193 0.90 -2.93 -23.72
CA VAL A 193 0.73 -4.32 -23.29
C VAL A 193 1.75 -5.24 -23.96
N ARG A 194 1.97 -5.11 -25.27
CA ARG A 194 2.96 -5.89 -26.00
C ARG A 194 4.37 -5.69 -25.45
N LEU A 195 4.78 -4.44 -25.22
CA LEU A 195 6.10 -4.12 -24.67
C LEU A 195 6.26 -4.61 -23.24
N ALA A 196 5.19 -4.53 -22.43
CA ALA A 196 5.19 -5.05 -21.07
C ALA A 196 5.41 -6.57 -21.03
N TYR A 197 4.79 -7.34 -21.93
CA TYR A 197 5.07 -8.78 -22.10
C TYR A 197 6.49 -9.04 -22.57
N GLN A 198 6.94 -8.36 -23.63
CA GLN A 198 8.27 -8.54 -24.19
C GLN A 198 9.40 -8.27 -23.19
N ARG A 199 9.19 -7.32 -22.28
CA ARG A 199 10.15 -6.94 -21.23
C ARG A 199 9.98 -7.71 -19.93
N GLY A 200 9.06 -8.68 -19.87
CA GLY A 200 8.80 -9.47 -18.66
C GLY A 200 8.27 -8.65 -17.47
N ILE A 201 7.58 -7.53 -17.75
CA ILE A 201 6.97 -6.67 -16.73
C ILE A 201 5.64 -7.27 -16.23
N ILE A 202 4.95 -7.97 -17.12
CA ILE A 202 3.70 -8.69 -16.86
C ILE A 202 3.75 -10.09 -17.46
N ASP A 203 3.08 -11.05 -16.80
CA ASP A 203 3.08 -12.44 -17.26
C ASP A 203 2.12 -12.64 -18.43
N ASN A 204 2.55 -13.44 -19.40
CA ASN A 204 1.73 -13.74 -20.57
C ASN A 204 0.71 -14.83 -20.22
N PRO A 205 -0.61 -14.57 -20.30
CA PRO A 205 -1.65 -15.55 -19.93
C PRO A 205 -1.69 -16.78 -20.87
N ILE A 206 -0.88 -16.84 -21.92
CA ILE A 206 -0.90 -17.93 -22.91
C ILE A 206 0.01 -19.13 -22.51
N TYR A 207 0.79 -19.04 -21.43
CA TYR A 207 1.73 -20.10 -21.03
C TYR A 207 1.39 -20.83 -19.72
N GLU A 208 0.17 -20.69 -19.18
CA GLU A 208 -0.32 -21.62 -18.15
C GLU A 208 -1.07 -22.78 -18.83
N SER A 209 -0.30 -23.84 -19.14
CA SER A 209 -0.83 -25.17 -19.52
C SER A 209 -0.06 -26.23 -18.77
#